data_4a1525ffb74bf0e1fee7ecb4fdbef025
#
_entry.id   4a1525ffb74bf0e1fee7ecb4fdbef025
#
_cell.length_a   1.000
_cell.length_b   1.000
_cell.length_c   1.000
_cell.angle_alpha   90.00
_cell.angle_beta   90.00
_cell.angle_gamma   90.00
#
_symmetry.space_group_name_H-M   'P 1'
#
loop_
_entity.id
_entity.type
_entity.pdbx_description
1 polymer ?
#
loop_
_entity_poly.entity_id
_entity_poly.type
_entity_poly.pdbx_seq_one_letter_code
_entity_poly.pdbx_strand_id
1 'polypeptide(L)'
;MPEILFREALKRGLQEALENDPRVFMMGEDIGEYGGAYAVTDGFLEKFGPERIKDTPISEQAFVGAGIGAAAAGLRPIVEFMSISFSLVAFDQIVNMAANLRYMSGGQINVPMVIRAPTGAGVQLGATHSQSFETWLAEVPGIKVVCPSNPYDALGLIRSAIKDDNPVIVAEPALLYGDKGNVPDEYYEIELGKADVSRSGTDLSLIHI
;
A
#
# COMPACT_ATOMS: atom_id res chain seq x y z
N MET A 1 -12.99 3.71 21.82
CA MET A 1 -12.07 3.44 20.72
C MET A 1 -10.80 4.22 21.00
N PRO A 2 -9.62 3.59 20.99
CA PRO A 2 -8.38 4.34 21.15
C PRO A 2 -8.16 5.28 19.97
N GLU A 3 -7.56 6.41 20.25
CA GLU A 3 -7.12 7.37 19.24
C GLU A 3 -5.66 7.08 18.88
N ILE A 4 -5.40 6.78 17.61
CA ILE A 4 -4.05 6.49 17.11
C ILE A 4 -3.71 7.38 15.90
N LEU A 5 -2.43 7.50 15.58
CA LEU A 5 -1.99 8.18 14.38
C LEU A 5 -2.30 7.35 13.11
N PHE A 6 -2.49 8.04 11.99
CA PHE A 6 -2.68 7.38 10.68
C PHE A 6 -1.53 6.41 10.36
N ARG A 7 -0.26 6.84 10.57
CA ARG A 7 0.91 5.95 10.36
C ARG A 7 0.91 4.74 11.31
N GLU A 8 0.41 4.90 12.54
CA GLU A 8 0.32 3.79 13.50
C GLU A 8 -0.77 2.78 13.11
N ALA A 9 -1.86 3.27 12.50
CA ALA A 9 -2.90 2.42 11.94
C ALA A 9 -2.36 1.54 10.79
N LEU A 10 -1.60 2.14 9.86
CA LEU A 10 -0.90 1.39 8.81
C LEU A 10 0.10 0.38 9.39
N LYS A 11 0.98 0.84 10.31
CA LYS A 11 1.96 -0.01 10.99
C LYS A 11 1.30 -1.22 11.65
N ARG A 12 0.17 -1.00 12.36
CA ARG A 12 -0.61 -2.08 12.99
C ARG A 12 -1.08 -3.12 11.97
N GLY A 13 -1.67 -2.70 10.85
CA GLY A 13 -2.17 -3.62 9.81
C GLY A 13 -1.05 -4.43 9.16
N LEU A 14 0.09 -3.80 8.88
CA LEU A 14 1.28 -4.46 8.34
C LEU A 14 1.88 -5.47 9.33
N GLN A 15 1.98 -5.08 10.60
CA GLN A 15 2.48 -5.95 11.66
C GLN A 15 1.59 -7.19 11.84
N GLU A 16 0.28 -7.00 11.91
CA GLU A 16 -0.68 -8.11 12.00
C GLU A 16 -0.54 -9.09 10.83
N ALA A 17 -0.33 -8.59 9.61
CA ALA A 17 -0.12 -9.44 8.45
C ALA A 17 1.17 -10.25 8.53
N LEU A 18 2.28 -9.62 8.93
CA LEU A 18 3.57 -10.29 9.13
C LEU A 18 3.52 -11.34 10.24
N GLU A 19 2.76 -11.11 11.30
CA GLU A 19 2.59 -12.05 12.42
C GLU A 19 1.74 -13.27 12.04
N ASN A 20 0.71 -13.08 11.23
CA ASN A 20 -0.31 -14.10 10.99
C ASN A 20 -0.14 -14.89 9.70
N ASP A 21 0.63 -14.39 8.70
CA ASP A 21 0.85 -15.10 7.44
C ASP A 21 2.36 -15.18 7.12
N PRO A 22 2.95 -16.38 7.14
CA PRO A 22 4.38 -16.56 6.83
C PRO A 22 4.74 -16.23 5.38
N ARG A 23 3.76 -16.12 4.48
CA ARG A 23 3.97 -15.74 3.07
C ARG A 23 4.17 -14.24 2.89
N VAL A 24 3.72 -13.42 3.87
CA VAL A 24 3.86 -11.97 3.81
C VAL A 24 5.30 -11.58 4.10
N PHE A 25 5.87 -10.75 3.28
CA PHE A 25 7.14 -10.07 3.50
C PHE A 25 7.12 -8.69 2.88
N MET A 26 8.01 -7.83 3.31
CA MET A 26 8.12 -6.46 2.80
C MET A 26 9.44 -6.23 2.10
N MET A 27 9.43 -5.44 1.05
CA MET A 27 10.63 -4.95 0.39
C MET A 27 10.44 -3.51 -0.08
N GLY A 28 11.51 -2.74 -0.04
CA GLY A 28 11.50 -1.35 -0.44
C GLY A 28 12.79 -0.65 0.00
N GLU A 29 12.88 0.63 -0.31
CA GLU A 29 14.04 1.46 -0.02
C GLU A 29 14.00 1.93 1.44
N ASP A 30 15.08 1.67 2.18
CA ASP A 30 15.26 2.09 3.58
C ASP A 30 14.14 1.67 4.55
N ILE A 31 13.42 0.61 4.25
CA ILE A 31 12.30 0.14 5.10
C ILE A 31 12.75 -0.67 6.31
N GLY A 32 13.96 -1.21 6.29
CA GLY A 32 14.54 -2.05 7.33
C GLY A 32 15.30 -1.25 8.38
N GLU A 33 16.57 -0.94 8.14
CA GLU A 33 17.43 -0.28 9.13
C GLU A 33 16.97 1.13 9.50
N TYR A 34 16.48 1.89 8.51
CA TYR A 34 15.99 3.25 8.73
C TYR A 34 14.55 3.30 9.23
N GLY A 35 13.75 2.25 8.99
CA GLY A 35 12.35 2.18 9.42
C GLY A 35 11.36 2.87 8.49
N GLY A 36 11.77 3.15 7.25
CA GLY A 36 10.97 3.84 6.24
C GLY A 36 11.00 5.36 6.35
N ALA A 37 10.80 6.05 5.23
CA ALA A 37 10.86 7.53 5.15
C ALA A 37 9.88 8.23 6.10
N TYR A 38 8.80 7.56 6.50
CA TYR A 38 7.76 8.08 7.39
C TYR A 38 7.58 7.25 8.67
N ALA A 39 8.58 6.43 9.00
CA ALA A 39 8.62 5.60 10.20
C ALA A 39 7.45 4.61 10.35
N VAL A 40 6.86 4.16 9.26
CA VAL A 40 5.78 3.16 9.28
C VAL A 40 6.33 1.77 9.61
N THR A 41 7.53 1.44 9.11
CA THR A 41 8.20 0.13 9.29
C THR A 41 9.26 0.12 10.40
N ASP A 42 9.35 1.20 11.17
CA ASP A 42 10.29 1.31 12.28
C ASP A 42 10.17 0.13 13.26
N GLY A 43 11.31 -0.52 13.57
CA GLY A 43 11.40 -1.71 14.43
C GLY A 43 11.00 -3.03 13.75
N PHE A 44 10.56 -3.03 12.49
CA PHE A 44 10.13 -4.27 11.84
C PHE A 44 11.31 -5.20 11.53
N LEU A 45 12.46 -4.66 11.12
CA LEU A 45 13.65 -5.47 10.86
C LEU A 45 14.11 -6.22 12.11
N GLU A 46 14.13 -5.55 13.26
CA GLU A 46 14.47 -6.18 14.54
C GLU A 46 13.48 -7.28 14.92
N LYS A 47 12.20 -7.04 14.69
CA LYS A 47 11.13 -7.96 15.09
C LYS A 47 10.98 -9.17 14.17
N PHE A 48 11.06 -8.98 12.86
CA PHE A 48 10.72 -10.00 11.85
C PHE A 48 11.94 -10.56 11.10
N GLY A 49 13.07 -9.91 11.22
CA GLY A 49 14.32 -10.32 10.58
C GLY A 49 14.43 -9.99 9.09
N PRO A 50 15.67 -10.14 8.52
CA PRO A 50 15.97 -9.73 7.14
C PRO A 50 15.32 -10.61 6.06
N GLU A 51 14.84 -11.80 6.41
CA GLU A 51 14.10 -12.64 5.48
C GLU A 51 12.68 -12.12 5.21
N ARG A 52 12.13 -11.37 6.15
CA ARG A 52 10.77 -10.80 6.06
C ARG A 52 10.75 -9.31 5.75
N ILE A 53 11.81 -8.58 6.08
CA ILE A 53 11.95 -7.14 5.84
C ILE A 53 13.24 -6.92 5.05
N LYS A 54 13.13 -6.49 3.81
CA LYS A 54 14.24 -6.43 2.86
C LYS A 54 14.46 -5.00 2.37
N ASP A 55 15.58 -4.40 2.73
CA ASP A 55 16.04 -3.18 2.07
C ASP A 55 16.47 -3.49 0.64
N THR A 56 16.10 -2.62 -0.28
CA THR A 56 16.47 -2.73 -1.69
C THR A 56 17.32 -1.54 -2.13
N PRO A 57 18.15 -1.70 -3.16
CA PRO A 57 18.70 -0.55 -3.87
C PRO A 57 17.57 0.31 -4.46
N ILE A 58 17.89 1.58 -4.78
CA ILE A 58 16.97 2.46 -5.53
C ILE A 58 16.83 1.91 -6.94
N SER A 59 15.80 1.10 -7.16
CA SER A 59 15.52 0.43 -8.42
C SER A 59 14.09 -0.10 -8.46
N GLU A 60 13.12 0.80 -8.51
CA GLU A 60 11.69 0.48 -8.34
C GLU A 60 11.20 -0.54 -9.37
N GLN A 61 11.69 -0.47 -10.60
CA GLN A 61 11.40 -1.47 -11.61
C GLN A 61 11.85 -2.88 -11.17
N ALA A 62 13.03 -2.99 -10.58
CA ALA A 62 13.60 -4.28 -10.20
C ALA A 62 12.86 -4.90 -9.02
N PHE A 63 12.65 -4.15 -7.94
CA PHE A 63 12.01 -4.72 -6.76
C PHE A 63 10.49 -4.92 -6.92
N VAL A 64 9.81 -4.11 -7.73
CA VAL A 64 8.41 -4.41 -8.12
C VAL A 64 8.35 -5.69 -8.95
N GLY A 65 9.24 -5.87 -9.93
CA GLY A 65 9.33 -7.09 -10.72
C GLY A 65 9.61 -8.32 -9.85
N ALA A 66 10.51 -8.21 -8.87
CA ALA A 66 10.78 -9.27 -7.89
C ALA A 66 9.54 -9.59 -7.04
N GLY A 67 8.79 -8.56 -6.60
CA GLY A 67 7.52 -8.72 -5.90
C GLY A 67 6.49 -9.48 -6.73
N ILE A 68 6.32 -9.13 -8.00
CA ILE A 68 5.41 -9.84 -8.92
C ILE A 68 5.80 -11.31 -9.05
N GLY A 69 7.09 -11.60 -9.23
CA GLY A 69 7.58 -12.96 -9.30
C GLY A 69 7.33 -13.76 -8.02
N ALA A 70 7.56 -13.14 -6.86
CA ALA A 70 7.28 -13.74 -5.55
C ALA A 70 5.78 -14.01 -5.36
N ALA A 71 4.92 -13.08 -5.77
CA ALA A 71 3.46 -13.23 -5.71
C ALA A 71 3.00 -14.39 -6.62
N ALA A 72 3.51 -14.46 -7.85
CA ALA A 72 3.23 -15.57 -8.78
C ALA A 72 3.70 -16.93 -8.24
N ALA A 73 4.74 -16.95 -7.40
CA ALA A 73 5.25 -18.12 -6.71
C ALA A 73 4.49 -18.47 -5.41
N GLY A 74 3.44 -17.73 -5.06
CA GLY A 74 2.55 -18.01 -3.91
C GLY A 74 2.86 -17.25 -2.63
N LEU A 75 3.79 -16.28 -2.65
CA LEU A 75 4.03 -15.36 -1.55
C LEU A 75 3.06 -14.17 -1.60
N ARG A 76 3.06 -13.36 -0.55
CA ARG A 76 2.27 -12.12 -0.45
C ARG A 76 3.18 -10.92 -0.17
N PRO A 77 3.88 -10.40 -1.18
CA PRO A 77 4.78 -9.28 -1.02
C PRO A 77 4.02 -7.97 -0.77
N ILE A 78 4.58 -7.17 0.10
CA ILE A 78 4.23 -5.76 0.28
C ILE A 78 5.44 -4.96 -0.18
N VAL A 79 5.26 -4.23 -1.27
CA VAL A 79 6.31 -3.40 -1.87
C VAL A 79 6.08 -1.95 -1.48
N GLU A 80 7.11 -1.31 -0.95
CA GLU A 80 7.02 0.10 -0.54
C GLU A 80 7.84 0.99 -1.48
N PHE A 81 7.20 2.00 -2.06
CA PHE A 81 7.89 3.13 -2.67
C PHE A 81 8.12 4.23 -1.64
N MET A 82 9.23 4.92 -1.74
CA MET A 82 9.50 6.10 -0.94
C MET A 82 8.55 7.26 -1.27
N SER A 83 8.04 7.32 -2.50
CA SER A 83 6.98 8.21 -2.97
C SER A 83 6.26 7.59 -4.17
N ILE A 84 4.98 7.86 -4.32
CA ILE A 84 4.22 7.44 -5.52
C ILE A 84 4.78 8.04 -6.81
N SER A 85 5.52 9.15 -6.72
CA SER A 85 6.22 9.75 -7.86
C SER A 85 7.15 8.75 -8.57
N PHE A 86 7.71 7.81 -7.83
CA PHE A 86 8.63 6.80 -8.38
C PHE A 86 7.93 5.57 -8.95
N SER A 87 6.60 5.49 -8.83
CA SER A 87 5.83 4.49 -9.58
C SER A 87 6.06 4.60 -11.09
N LEU A 88 6.44 5.79 -11.59
CA LEU A 88 6.80 6.00 -12.98
C LEU A 88 8.00 5.14 -13.44
N VAL A 89 8.97 4.91 -12.56
CA VAL A 89 10.14 4.05 -12.85
C VAL A 89 9.71 2.59 -13.00
N ALA A 90 8.73 2.15 -12.22
CA ALA A 90 8.18 0.80 -12.24
C ALA A 90 6.91 0.64 -13.08
N PHE A 91 6.53 1.66 -13.86
CA PHE A 91 5.21 1.72 -14.51
C PHE A 91 4.95 0.52 -15.43
N ASP A 92 5.96 0.09 -16.20
CA ASP A 92 5.86 -1.11 -17.01
C ASP A 92 5.57 -2.36 -16.19
N GLN A 93 6.27 -2.55 -15.07
CA GLN A 93 6.04 -3.70 -14.18
C GLN A 93 4.64 -3.70 -13.58
N ILE A 94 4.14 -2.52 -13.21
CA ILE A 94 2.79 -2.39 -12.64
C ILE A 94 1.73 -2.65 -13.71
N VAL A 95 1.81 -1.95 -14.85
CA VAL A 95 0.76 -1.95 -15.88
C VAL A 95 0.80 -3.20 -16.74
N ASN A 96 1.97 -3.61 -17.22
CA ASN A 96 2.08 -4.73 -18.15
C ASN A 96 2.21 -6.07 -17.45
N MET A 97 2.86 -6.12 -16.29
CA MET A 97 3.08 -7.37 -15.60
C MET A 97 2.08 -7.61 -14.48
N ALA A 98 2.04 -6.78 -13.43
CA ALA A 98 1.15 -7.02 -12.29
C ALA A 98 -0.33 -7.05 -12.70
N ALA A 99 -0.78 -6.06 -13.46
CA ALA A 99 -2.17 -5.93 -13.87
C ALA A 99 -2.64 -7.06 -14.79
N ASN A 100 -1.77 -7.51 -15.72
CA ASN A 100 -2.18 -8.39 -16.81
C ASN A 100 -1.84 -9.86 -16.60
N LEU A 101 -0.95 -10.22 -15.67
CA LEU A 101 -0.45 -11.59 -15.53
C LEU A 101 -1.57 -12.62 -15.30
N ARG A 102 -2.57 -12.26 -14.48
CA ARG A 102 -3.75 -13.12 -14.24
C ARG A 102 -4.54 -13.35 -15.53
N TYR A 103 -4.78 -12.30 -16.30
CA TYR A 103 -5.48 -12.40 -17.59
C TYR A 103 -4.68 -13.20 -18.62
N MET A 104 -3.40 -12.90 -18.78
CA MET A 104 -2.51 -13.60 -19.74
C MET A 104 -2.34 -15.07 -19.42
N SER A 105 -2.39 -15.45 -18.14
CA SER A 105 -2.30 -16.85 -17.71
C SER A 105 -3.64 -17.60 -17.76
N GLY A 106 -4.71 -16.97 -18.24
CA GLY A 106 -6.06 -17.58 -18.20
C GLY A 106 -6.57 -17.82 -16.78
N GLY A 107 -6.20 -16.98 -15.82
CA GLY A 107 -6.60 -17.08 -14.42
C GLY A 107 -5.79 -18.07 -13.58
N GLN A 108 -4.75 -18.67 -14.13
CA GLN A 108 -3.95 -19.67 -13.41
C GLN A 108 -2.96 -19.06 -12.43
N ILE A 109 -2.53 -17.81 -12.68
CA ILE A 109 -1.56 -17.09 -11.84
C ILE A 109 -2.26 -15.89 -11.22
N ASN A 110 -2.26 -15.82 -9.90
CA ASN A 110 -2.65 -14.65 -9.14
C ASN A 110 -1.42 -13.79 -8.83
N VAL A 111 -1.67 -12.50 -8.58
CA VAL A 111 -0.62 -11.56 -8.13
C VAL A 111 -1.08 -10.89 -6.83
N PRO A 112 -1.13 -11.63 -5.71
CA PRO A 112 -1.52 -11.11 -4.40
C PRO A 112 -0.41 -10.22 -3.84
N MET A 113 -0.28 -9.01 -4.36
CA MET A 113 0.75 -8.07 -3.95
C MET A 113 0.14 -6.72 -3.57
N VAL A 114 0.69 -6.10 -2.55
CA VAL A 114 0.39 -4.72 -2.19
C VAL A 114 1.55 -3.83 -2.60
N ILE A 115 1.24 -2.73 -3.26
CA ILE A 115 2.17 -1.62 -3.45
C ILE A 115 1.67 -0.47 -2.58
N ARG A 116 2.46 -0.07 -1.58
CA ARG A 116 2.15 1.10 -0.77
C ARG A 116 3.10 2.24 -1.10
N ALA A 117 2.57 3.45 -1.13
CA ALA A 117 3.35 4.63 -1.48
C ALA A 117 2.78 5.89 -0.84
N PRO A 118 3.60 6.73 -0.21
CA PRO A 118 3.21 8.09 0.15
C PRO A 118 2.85 8.90 -1.09
N THR A 119 1.74 9.64 -1.02
CA THR A 119 1.24 10.47 -2.12
C THR A 119 0.90 11.88 -1.66
N GLY A 120 0.77 12.79 -2.61
CA GLY A 120 0.27 14.14 -2.42
C GLY A 120 1.31 15.24 -2.49
N ALA A 121 0.87 16.37 -3.03
CA ALA A 121 1.70 17.55 -3.27
C ALA A 121 2.01 18.38 -2.02
N GLY A 122 1.31 18.15 -0.91
CA GLY A 122 1.39 19.00 0.30
C GLY A 122 2.73 18.93 1.04
N VAL A 123 3.52 17.88 0.80
CA VAL A 123 4.83 17.68 1.46
C VAL A 123 5.89 18.65 0.93
N GLN A 124 5.69 19.23 -0.26
CA GLN A 124 6.55 20.26 -0.87
C GLN A 124 8.03 19.83 -1.04
N LEU A 125 8.27 18.57 -1.36
CA LEU A 125 9.63 18.02 -1.58
C LEU A 125 10.22 18.33 -2.97
N GLY A 126 9.58 19.22 -3.72
CA GLY A 126 9.99 19.58 -5.06
C GLY A 126 9.20 18.92 -6.17
N ALA A 127 9.46 19.28 -7.41
CA ALA A 127 8.62 18.93 -8.57
C ALA A 127 8.50 17.43 -8.84
N THR A 128 9.54 16.65 -8.55
CA THR A 128 9.60 15.21 -8.83
C THR A 128 9.25 14.32 -7.62
N HIS A 129 9.00 14.94 -6.44
CA HIS A 129 8.73 14.21 -5.20
C HIS A 129 7.39 14.61 -4.55
N SER A 130 6.52 15.29 -5.29
CA SER A 130 5.26 15.83 -4.77
C SER A 130 4.12 15.64 -5.77
N GLN A 131 4.16 14.54 -6.52
CA GLN A 131 3.16 14.21 -7.52
C GLN A 131 2.12 13.27 -6.93
N SER A 132 0.98 13.16 -7.62
CA SER A 132 -0.15 12.29 -7.28
C SER A 132 -0.52 11.50 -8.54
N PHE A 133 -0.24 10.20 -8.54
CA PHE A 133 -0.46 9.32 -9.70
C PHE A 133 -1.55 8.27 -9.46
N GLU A 134 -2.33 8.41 -8.39
CA GLU A 134 -3.43 7.49 -8.04
C GLU A 134 -4.39 7.32 -9.20
N THR A 135 -4.74 8.43 -9.85
CA THR A 135 -5.70 8.45 -10.98
C THR A 135 -5.17 7.66 -12.18
N TRP A 136 -3.88 7.82 -12.52
CA TRP A 136 -3.27 7.07 -13.62
C TRP A 136 -3.28 5.58 -13.38
N LEU A 137 -3.00 5.19 -12.14
CA LEU A 137 -2.98 3.78 -11.73
C LEU A 137 -4.40 3.21 -11.62
N ALA A 138 -5.38 4.01 -11.19
CA ALA A 138 -6.77 3.60 -11.06
C ALA A 138 -7.46 3.35 -12.42
N GLU A 139 -6.93 3.94 -13.52
CA GLU A 139 -7.42 3.71 -14.88
C GLU A 139 -6.95 2.38 -15.48
N VAL A 140 -6.02 1.67 -14.81
CA VAL A 140 -5.45 0.42 -15.33
C VAL A 140 -6.32 -0.77 -14.92
N PRO A 141 -6.96 -1.49 -15.87
CA PRO A 141 -7.72 -2.70 -15.55
C PRO A 141 -6.81 -3.77 -14.93
N GLY A 142 -7.28 -4.43 -13.89
CA GLY A 142 -6.54 -5.48 -13.19
C GLY A 142 -5.81 -5.02 -11.93
N ILE A 143 -5.85 -3.73 -11.61
CA ILE A 143 -5.31 -3.15 -10.39
C ILE A 143 -6.44 -2.51 -9.59
N LYS A 144 -6.38 -2.62 -8.27
CA LYS A 144 -7.21 -1.83 -7.36
C LYS A 144 -6.37 -0.72 -6.75
N VAL A 145 -6.93 0.46 -6.61
CA VAL A 145 -6.27 1.60 -5.98
C VAL A 145 -7.14 2.10 -4.84
N VAL A 146 -6.57 2.26 -3.67
CA VAL A 146 -7.24 2.82 -2.49
C VAL A 146 -6.42 3.96 -1.92
N CYS A 147 -7.13 5.00 -1.44
CA CYS A 147 -6.51 6.17 -0.85
C CYS A 147 -7.20 6.44 0.51
N PRO A 148 -6.68 5.88 1.61
CA PRO A 148 -7.29 6.04 2.92
C PRO A 148 -7.26 7.50 3.38
N SER A 149 -8.33 7.98 4.01
CA SER A 149 -8.49 9.38 4.39
C SER A 149 -8.40 9.64 5.90
N ASN A 150 -8.35 8.59 6.71
CA ASN A 150 -8.27 8.67 8.16
C ASN A 150 -7.66 7.36 8.74
N PRO A 151 -7.31 7.29 10.04
CA PRO A 151 -6.73 6.08 10.65
C PRO A 151 -7.61 4.84 10.58
N TYR A 152 -8.94 4.98 10.66
CA TYR A 152 -9.88 3.86 10.51
C TYR A 152 -9.78 3.24 9.11
N ASP A 153 -9.83 4.08 8.08
CA ASP A 153 -9.68 3.64 6.69
C ASP A 153 -8.30 3.02 6.46
N ALA A 154 -7.24 3.64 6.98
CA ALA A 154 -5.87 3.16 6.82
C ALA A 154 -5.71 1.72 7.31
N LEU A 155 -6.21 1.42 8.52
CA LEU A 155 -6.14 0.06 9.07
C LEU A 155 -7.04 -0.93 8.32
N GLY A 156 -8.29 -0.55 8.05
CA GLY A 156 -9.24 -1.44 7.41
C GLY A 156 -8.89 -1.75 5.95
N LEU A 157 -8.45 -0.74 5.20
CA LEU A 157 -8.09 -0.91 3.79
C LEU A 157 -6.77 -1.65 3.60
N ILE A 158 -5.74 -1.41 4.43
CA ILE A 158 -4.48 -2.17 4.33
C ILE A 158 -4.68 -3.65 4.63
N ARG A 159 -5.54 -4.00 5.60
CA ARG A 159 -5.91 -5.39 5.89
C ARG A 159 -6.57 -6.06 4.69
N SER A 160 -7.53 -5.37 4.06
CA SER A 160 -8.23 -5.88 2.88
C SER A 160 -7.31 -5.99 1.67
N ALA A 161 -6.42 -5.02 1.48
CA ALA A 161 -5.44 -5.02 0.40
C ALA A 161 -4.49 -6.23 0.49
N ILE A 162 -3.99 -6.55 1.69
CA ILE A 162 -3.07 -7.68 1.90
C ILE A 162 -3.76 -9.03 1.65
N LYS A 163 -5.08 -9.12 1.87
CA LYS A 163 -5.85 -10.35 1.64
C LYS A 163 -6.29 -10.55 0.20
N ASP A 164 -6.30 -9.50 -0.60
CA ASP A 164 -6.72 -9.58 -2.00
C ASP A 164 -5.76 -10.46 -2.83
N ASP A 165 -6.30 -11.23 -3.75
CA ASP A 165 -5.50 -12.09 -4.63
C ASP A 165 -5.05 -11.39 -5.92
N ASN A 166 -5.37 -10.09 -6.05
CA ASN A 166 -4.94 -9.24 -7.15
C ASN A 166 -4.07 -8.09 -6.64
N PRO A 167 -3.35 -7.37 -7.52
CA PRO A 167 -2.55 -6.24 -7.12
C PRO A 167 -3.41 -5.12 -6.54
N VAL A 168 -3.03 -4.61 -5.38
CA VAL A 168 -3.67 -3.45 -4.74
C VAL A 168 -2.62 -2.37 -4.46
N ILE A 169 -2.90 -1.16 -4.90
CA ILE A 169 -2.07 0.01 -4.59
C ILE A 169 -2.74 0.78 -3.45
N VAL A 170 -2.00 0.99 -2.38
CA VAL A 170 -2.42 1.81 -1.24
C VAL A 170 -1.66 3.13 -1.33
N ALA A 171 -2.33 4.15 -1.84
CA ALA A 171 -1.79 5.50 -1.95
C ALA A 171 -2.04 6.23 -0.62
N GLU A 172 -1.00 6.53 0.13
CA GLU A 172 -1.06 7.05 1.49
C GLU A 172 -0.84 8.57 1.48
N PRO A 173 -1.88 9.41 1.75
CA PRO A 173 -1.68 10.84 1.76
C PRO A 173 -0.67 11.25 2.84
N ALA A 174 0.50 11.73 2.41
CA ALA A 174 1.64 11.95 3.28
C ALA A 174 1.37 12.99 4.40
N LEU A 175 0.51 13.96 4.14
CA LEU A 175 0.10 14.95 5.15
C LEU A 175 -0.71 14.34 6.30
N LEU A 176 -1.36 13.18 6.09
CA LEU A 176 -2.20 12.54 7.09
C LEU A 176 -1.43 11.67 8.08
N TYR A 177 -0.15 11.37 7.86
CA TYR A 177 0.62 10.48 8.75
C TYR A 177 0.63 10.91 10.22
N GLY A 178 0.52 12.22 10.46
CA GLY A 178 0.44 12.79 11.81
C GLY A 178 -0.97 12.95 12.36
N ASP A 179 -2.00 12.72 11.56
CA ASP A 179 -3.38 12.91 11.96
C ASP A 179 -3.85 11.77 12.86
N LYS A 180 -4.67 12.12 13.85
CA LYS A 180 -5.23 11.19 14.79
C LYS A 180 -6.68 10.86 14.45
N GLY A 181 -7.09 9.65 14.78
CA GLY A 181 -8.48 9.22 14.67
C GLY A 181 -8.77 7.99 15.50
N ASN A 182 -10.05 7.76 15.71
CA ASN A 182 -10.53 6.63 16.49
C ASN A 182 -10.49 5.35 15.64
N VAL A 183 -9.87 4.32 16.20
CA VAL A 183 -9.77 2.99 15.57
C VAL A 183 -10.25 1.95 16.57
N PRO A 184 -11.17 1.02 16.18
CA PRO A 184 -11.60 -0.07 17.04
C PRO A 184 -10.45 -1.00 17.45
N ASP A 185 -10.56 -1.58 18.66
CA ASP A 185 -9.66 -2.65 19.07
C ASP A 185 -10.03 -3.98 18.39
N GLU A 186 -11.32 -4.17 18.11
CA GLU A 186 -11.84 -5.33 17.41
C GLU A 186 -11.31 -5.38 15.96
N TYR A 187 -11.11 -6.60 15.47
CA TYR A 187 -10.70 -6.81 14.08
C TYR A 187 -11.82 -6.40 13.11
N TYR A 188 -11.49 -5.61 12.12
CA TYR A 188 -12.38 -5.25 11.01
C TYR A 188 -11.60 -5.11 9.71
N GLU A 189 -12.30 -5.20 8.61
CA GLU A 189 -11.83 -4.95 7.25
C GLU A 189 -12.78 -3.99 6.55
N ILE A 190 -12.29 -3.26 5.57
CA ILE A 190 -13.11 -2.40 4.70
C ILE A 190 -13.12 -3.03 3.31
N GLU A 191 -14.30 -3.27 2.76
CA GLU A 191 -14.44 -3.87 1.42
C GLU A 191 -13.89 -2.91 0.35
N LEU A 192 -12.94 -3.41 -0.47
CA LEU A 192 -12.36 -2.63 -1.55
C LEU A 192 -13.39 -2.34 -2.63
N GLY A 193 -13.38 -1.11 -3.16
CA GLY A 193 -14.31 -0.68 -4.21
C GLY A 193 -15.68 -0.20 -3.70
N LYS A 194 -15.86 -0.08 -2.39
CA LYS A 194 -17.04 0.56 -1.79
C LYS A 194 -16.71 1.95 -1.28
N ALA A 195 -17.50 2.92 -1.71
CA ALA A 195 -17.42 4.28 -1.19
C ALA A 195 -18.17 4.41 0.15
N ASP A 196 -17.69 5.28 1.01
CA ASP A 196 -18.37 5.70 2.24
C ASP A 196 -18.92 7.12 2.13
N VAL A 197 -20.07 7.36 2.77
CA VAL A 197 -20.67 8.71 2.86
C VAL A 197 -20.21 9.35 4.17
N SER A 198 -19.04 9.94 4.15
CA SER A 198 -18.41 10.57 5.33
C SER A 198 -19.21 11.77 5.86
N ARG A 199 -20.02 12.44 5.01
CA ARG A 199 -20.88 13.56 5.38
C ARG A 199 -22.14 13.59 4.52
N SER A 200 -23.29 13.49 5.14
CA SER A 200 -24.59 13.62 4.45
C SER A 200 -24.84 15.05 3.98
N GLY A 201 -25.43 15.22 2.81
CA GLY A 201 -25.78 16.51 2.20
C GLY A 201 -26.69 16.33 1.00
N THR A 202 -27.19 17.47 0.49
CA THR A 202 -28.11 17.50 -0.68
C THR A 202 -27.59 18.33 -1.85
N ASP A 203 -26.60 19.18 -1.62
CA ASP A 203 -26.14 20.19 -2.58
C ASP A 203 -24.89 19.76 -3.35
N LEU A 204 -24.07 18.88 -2.76
CA LEU A 204 -22.84 18.37 -3.36
C LEU A 204 -22.62 16.91 -2.98
N SER A 205 -22.27 16.10 -3.96
CA SER A 205 -21.77 14.73 -3.74
C SER A 205 -20.27 14.70 -3.98
N LEU A 206 -19.48 14.29 -2.98
CA LEU A 206 -18.07 14.00 -3.10
C LEU A 206 -17.85 12.53 -2.75
N ILE A 207 -17.40 11.76 -3.73
CA ILE A 207 -17.22 10.32 -3.59
C ILE A 207 -15.74 10.02 -3.58
N HIS A 208 -15.26 9.42 -2.51
CA HIS A 208 -13.93 8.80 -2.43
C HIS A 208 -14.11 7.30 -2.64
N ILE A 209 -13.44 6.79 -3.66
CA ILE A 209 -13.50 5.36 -4.02
C ILE A 209 -12.15 4.75 -3.73
#